data_82053dccfca1f1bf3a5c107c5a9b36e4
#
_entry.id   82053dccfca1f1bf3a5c107c5a9b36e4
#
_cell.length_a   1.000
_cell.length_b   1.000
_cell.length_c   1.000
_cell.angle_alpha   90.00
_cell.angle_beta   90.00
_cell.angle_gamma   90.00
#
_symmetry.space_group_name_H-M   'P 1'
#
loop_
_entity.id
_entity.type
_entity.pdbx_description
1 polymer ?
#
loop_
_entity_poly.entity_id
_entity_poly.type
_entity_poly.pdbx_seq_one_letter_code
_entity_poly.pdbx_strand_id
1 'polypeptide(L)'
;NIMSFSADHIRTSLQSTYGEMVTSADIKAWCAMNGANYQTVTNKLSEYKTSRGRWNLEVTPQKVEEIERTYEAPAAMPAFEQNLIPQKDDSFVKFGNFGDLKKIIQSRVFYPTFITGLSGNGKTFSVEQACAQLGRELIRVNITIETDEDDLIGGFRLVDGATVWHNGPVIEALERGAILLLDEID
;
A
#
# COMPACT_ATOMS: atom_id res chain seq x y z
N ASN A 1 -34.74 33.43 -12.38
CA ASN A 1 -34.01 33.75 -11.17
C ASN A 1 -33.79 32.49 -10.35
N ILE A 2 -32.59 31.90 -10.45
CA ILE A 2 -32.19 30.77 -9.59
C ILE A 2 -31.88 31.41 -8.23
N MET A 3 -32.71 31.13 -7.21
CA MET A 3 -32.44 31.60 -5.83
C MET A 3 -31.10 31.01 -5.36
N SER A 4 -30.17 31.87 -5.01
CA SER A 4 -28.88 31.49 -4.43
C SER A 4 -29.02 31.42 -2.91
N PHE A 5 -29.11 30.20 -2.37
CA PHE A 5 -29.11 29.96 -0.93
C PHE A 5 -27.66 29.95 -0.38
N SER A 6 -27.46 30.52 0.82
CA SER A 6 -26.17 30.38 1.51
C SER A 6 -25.99 28.97 2.04
N ALA A 7 -24.72 28.55 2.28
CA ALA A 7 -24.40 27.21 2.80
C ALA A 7 -25.09 26.98 4.17
N ASP A 8 -25.08 27.98 5.05
CA ASP A 8 -25.74 27.90 6.37
C ASP A 8 -27.24 27.77 6.29
N HIS A 9 -27.88 28.47 5.34
CA HIS A 9 -29.33 28.36 5.15
C HIS A 9 -29.68 26.94 4.66
N ILE A 10 -28.93 26.39 3.71
CA ILE A 10 -29.14 25.02 3.19
C ILE A 10 -28.96 24.00 4.32
N ARG A 11 -27.90 24.13 5.12
CA ARG A 11 -27.62 23.27 6.26
C ARG A 11 -28.76 23.27 7.28
N THR A 12 -29.11 24.44 7.78
CA THR A 12 -30.14 24.58 8.81
C THR A 12 -31.50 24.08 8.32
N SER A 13 -31.86 24.37 7.09
CA SER A 13 -33.10 23.90 6.49
C SER A 13 -33.15 22.38 6.28
N LEU A 14 -32.06 21.76 5.83
CA LEU A 14 -31.96 20.32 5.73
C LEU A 14 -31.97 19.64 7.08
N GLN A 15 -31.23 20.18 8.05
CA GLN A 15 -31.16 19.66 9.42
C GLN A 15 -32.54 19.69 10.11
N SER A 16 -33.30 20.76 9.93
CA SER A 16 -34.67 20.90 10.52
C SER A 16 -35.68 19.97 9.88
N THR A 17 -35.49 19.60 8.61
CA THR A 17 -36.44 18.78 7.85
C THR A 17 -36.12 17.28 7.89
N TYR A 18 -34.82 16.90 7.82
CA TYR A 18 -34.37 15.52 7.68
C TYR A 18 -33.47 15.05 8.83
N GLY A 19 -33.12 15.92 9.78
CA GLY A 19 -32.22 15.62 10.89
C GLY A 19 -30.75 15.84 10.54
N GLU A 20 -29.87 15.37 11.43
CA GLU A 20 -28.41 15.62 11.36
C GLU A 20 -27.71 14.84 10.24
N MET A 21 -28.19 13.61 10.00
CA MET A 21 -27.64 12.73 8.99
C MET A 21 -28.52 12.72 7.75
N VAL A 22 -28.06 13.36 6.67
CA VAL A 22 -28.80 13.44 5.40
C VAL A 22 -28.15 12.60 4.31
N THR A 23 -29.01 12.09 3.43
CA THR A 23 -28.60 11.27 2.28
C THR A 23 -28.74 12.05 0.98
N SER A 24 -28.19 11.48 -0.11
CA SER A 24 -28.38 12.03 -1.45
C SER A 24 -29.86 12.16 -1.85
N ALA A 25 -30.73 11.28 -1.33
CA ALA A 25 -32.16 11.31 -1.59
C ALA A 25 -32.82 12.53 -0.92
N ASP A 26 -32.46 12.80 0.34
CA ASP A 26 -32.97 13.92 1.12
C ASP A 26 -32.57 15.26 0.49
N ILE A 27 -31.32 15.38 0.06
CA ILE A 27 -30.83 16.59 -0.63
C ILE A 27 -31.58 16.79 -1.97
N LYS A 28 -31.84 15.73 -2.73
CA LYS A 28 -32.59 15.82 -3.97
C LYS A 28 -34.04 16.26 -3.71
N ALA A 29 -34.69 15.71 -2.68
CA ALA A 29 -36.04 16.10 -2.30
C ALA A 29 -36.09 17.57 -1.87
N TRP A 30 -35.14 18.02 -1.03
CA TRP A 30 -35.03 19.41 -0.65
C TRP A 30 -34.81 20.34 -1.87
N CYS A 31 -33.93 19.96 -2.80
CA CYS A 31 -33.70 20.73 -4.02
C CYS A 31 -34.97 20.87 -4.89
N ALA A 32 -35.75 19.81 -5.00
CA ALA A 32 -37.01 19.82 -5.74
C ALA A 32 -38.06 20.77 -5.11
N MET A 33 -38.13 20.79 -3.78
CA MET A 33 -39.04 21.66 -3.05
C MET A 33 -38.64 23.15 -3.11
N ASN A 34 -37.34 23.44 -3.15
CA ASN A 34 -36.83 24.81 -3.09
C ASN A 34 -36.35 25.36 -4.45
N GLY A 35 -36.50 24.62 -5.54
CA GLY A 35 -36.05 25.03 -6.86
C GLY A 35 -34.52 25.19 -6.97
N ALA A 36 -33.76 24.45 -6.18
CA ALA A 36 -32.32 24.53 -6.10
C ALA A 36 -31.62 23.47 -6.95
N ASN A 37 -30.44 23.78 -7.48
CA ASN A 37 -29.66 22.80 -8.23
C ASN A 37 -28.89 21.87 -7.29
N TYR A 38 -29.06 20.55 -7.48
CA TYR A 38 -28.46 19.53 -6.64
C TYR A 38 -26.91 19.63 -6.55
N GLN A 39 -26.25 19.86 -7.70
CA GLN A 39 -24.78 19.96 -7.74
C GLN A 39 -24.29 21.19 -6.96
N THR A 40 -24.99 22.30 -7.07
CA THR A 40 -24.66 23.52 -6.32
C THR A 40 -24.82 23.32 -4.82
N VAL A 41 -25.88 22.64 -4.40
CA VAL A 41 -26.17 22.34 -3.00
C VAL A 41 -25.10 21.38 -2.43
N THR A 42 -24.80 20.29 -3.13
CA THR A 42 -23.79 19.33 -2.67
C THR A 42 -22.38 19.92 -2.62
N ASN A 43 -22.02 20.83 -3.52
CA ASN A 43 -20.75 21.54 -3.48
C ASN A 43 -20.66 22.44 -2.25
N LYS A 44 -21.75 23.14 -1.90
CA LYS A 44 -21.81 23.98 -0.68
C LYS A 44 -21.79 23.17 0.62
N LEU A 45 -22.20 21.91 0.56
CA LEU A 45 -22.18 20.98 1.70
C LEU A 45 -20.97 20.03 1.67
N SER A 46 -19.96 20.30 0.85
CA SER A 46 -18.79 19.41 0.70
C SER A 46 -18.06 19.17 2.02
N GLU A 47 -17.98 20.17 2.88
CA GLU A 47 -17.30 20.10 4.19
C GLU A 47 -18.02 19.17 5.19
N TYR A 48 -19.31 18.93 5.01
CA TYR A 48 -20.13 18.08 5.87
C TYR A 48 -20.23 16.63 5.35
N LYS A 49 -19.56 16.31 4.25
CA LYS A 49 -19.63 15.00 3.61
C LYS A 49 -18.82 13.96 4.40
N THR A 50 -19.48 12.91 4.89
CA THR A 50 -18.85 11.83 5.66
C THR A 50 -18.50 10.61 4.80
N SER A 51 -19.32 10.30 3.78
CA SER A 51 -19.08 9.19 2.86
C SER A 51 -19.85 9.40 1.56
N ARG A 52 -19.73 8.45 0.61
CA ARG A 52 -20.44 8.54 -0.67
C ARG A 52 -21.95 8.61 -0.45
N GLY A 53 -22.53 9.78 -0.74
CA GLY A 53 -23.99 10.04 -0.65
C GLY A 53 -24.52 10.25 0.74
N ARG A 54 -23.66 10.59 1.76
CA ARG A 54 -24.07 10.89 3.12
C ARG A 54 -23.34 12.12 3.65
N TRP A 55 -24.05 12.95 4.41
CA TRP A 55 -23.56 14.16 5.07
C TRP A 55 -23.99 14.19 6.52
N ASN A 56 -23.11 14.65 7.42
CA ASN A 56 -23.44 14.93 8.81
C ASN A 56 -23.45 16.45 9.03
N LEU A 57 -24.62 17.02 9.24
CA LEU A 57 -24.83 18.46 9.35
C LEU A 57 -24.61 18.99 10.77
N GLU A 58 -24.46 18.12 11.78
CA GLU A 58 -24.17 18.51 13.16
C GLU A 58 -22.72 18.94 13.34
N VAL A 59 -21.81 18.35 12.58
CA VAL A 59 -20.39 18.69 12.64
C VAL A 59 -20.23 20.12 12.14
N THR A 60 -20.07 21.07 13.06
CA THR A 60 -19.43 22.34 12.73
C THR A 60 -18.13 21.97 12.07
N PRO A 61 -17.80 22.46 10.86
CA PRO A 61 -16.48 22.27 10.34
C PRO A 61 -15.54 22.89 11.38
N GLN A 62 -15.06 22.08 12.31
CA GLN A 62 -13.76 22.37 12.86
C GLN A 62 -12.94 22.50 11.58
N LYS A 63 -12.53 23.76 11.30
CA LYS A 63 -11.37 23.98 10.49
C LYS A 63 -10.52 22.76 10.85
N VAL A 64 -10.52 21.78 9.97
CA VAL A 64 -9.46 20.83 9.95
C VAL A 64 -8.32 21.81 9.75
N GLU A 65 -7.73 22.30 10.85
CA GLU A 65 -6.34 22.64 10.82
C GLU A 65 -5.84 21.44 10.08
N GLU A 66 -5.47 21.67 8.86
CA GLU A 66 -4.57 20.84 8.15
C GLU A 66 -3.57 20.50 9.24
N ILE A 67 -3.88 19.41 9.97
CA ILE A 67 -2.83 18.65 10.53
C ILE A 67 -2.13 18.35 9.24
N GLU A 68 -1.21 19.25 8.84
CA GLU A 68 0.02 18.78 8.27
C GLU A 68 0.30 17.62 9.21
N ARG A 69 -0.20 16.44 8.83
CA ARG A 69 0.54 15.25 9.10
C ARG A 69 1.84 15.62 8.41
N THR A 70 2.71 16.30 9.15
CA THR A 70 4.10 16.08 9.04
C THR A 70 4.11 14.57 9.07
N TYR A 71 4.11 13.97 7.88
CA TYR A 71 4.79 12.73 7.69
C TYR A 71 6.17 13.11 8.20
N GLU A 72 6.38 13.00 9.50
CA GLU A 72 7.69 12.61 9.97
C GLU A 72 7.91 11.36 9.16
N ALA A 73 8.65 11.53 8.10
CA ALA A 73 9.18 10.44 7.32
C ALA A 73 9.70 9.50 8.40
N PRO A 74 9.14 8.28 8.54
CA PRO A 74 9.39 7.42 9.68
C PRO A 74 10.88 7.47 9.90
N ALA A 75 11.27 7.85 11.12
CA ALA A 75 12.62 8.27 11.49
C ALA A 75 13.59 7.38 10.76
N ALA A 76 14.43 7.96 9.89
CA ALA A 76 15.17 7.35 8.80
C ALA A 76 15.37 5.87 9.09
N MET A 77 14.68 4.98 8.34
CA MET A 77 14.69 3.54 8.62
C MET A 77 16.13 3.16 8.97
N PRO A 78 16.39 2.45 10.06
CA PRO A 78 17.74 2.14 10.48
C PRO A 78 18.46 1.65 9.23
N ALA A 79 19.52 2.34 8.84
CA ALA A 79 20.28 2.01 7.63
C ALA A 79 20.52 0.51 7.73
N PHE A 80 20.02 -0.26 6.74
CA PHE A 80 20.00 -1.70 6.79
C PHE A 80 21.42 -2.17 7.14
N GLU A 81 21.67 -2.43 8.43
CA GLU A 81 22.98 -2.76 8.94
C GLU A 81 23.45 -4.14 8.45
N GLN A 82 22.51 -4.95 7.97
CA GLN A 82 22.81 -6.28 7.47
C GLN A 82 23.03 -6.24 5.95
N ASN A 83 24.21 -6.68 5.55
CA ASN A 83 24.51 -6.98 4.16
C ASN A 83 23.89 -8.34 3.80
N LEU A 84 22.90 -8.33 2.88
CA LEU A 84 22.20 -9.52 2.42
C LEU A 84 22.81 -10.11 1.13
N ILE A 85 24.04 -9.73 0.75
CA ILE A 85 24.72 -10.33 -0.38
C ILE A 85 25.18 -11.74 0.02
N PRO A 86 24.78 -12.81 -0.70
CA PRO A 86 25.21 -14.17 -0.40
C PRO A 86 26.72 -14.31 -0.51
N GLN A 87 27.27 -15.25 0.25
CA GLN A 87 28.69 -15.57 0.16
C GLN A 87 28.97 -16.29 -1.16
N LYS A 88 30.07 -15.89 -1.81
CA LYS A 88 30.54 -16.54 -3.00
C LYS A 88 31.20 -17.89 -2.62
N ASP A 89 30.78 -18.95 -3.29
CA ASP A 89 31.38 -20.27 -3.15
C ASP A 89 32.32 -20.52 -4.35
N ASP A 90 33.61 -20.67 -4.07
CA ASP A 90 34.64 -20.89 -5.09
C ASP A 90 34.57 -22.32 -5.70
N SER A 91 33.89 -23.25 -5.02
CA SER A 91 33.65 -24.60 -5.53
C SER A 91 32.45 -24.69 -6.49
N PHE A 92 31.68 -23.60 -6.63
CA PHE A 92 30.49 -23.60 -7.48
C PHE A 92 30.82 -23.80 -8.95
N VAL A 93 30.26 -24.84 -9.55
CA VAL A 93 30.34 -25.10 -10.97
C VAL A 93 29.09 -24.62 -11.67
N LYS A 94 29.23 -23.78 -12.69
CA LYS A 94 28.13 -23.28 -13.49
C LYS A 94 27.46 -24.42 -14.26
N PHE A 95 26.13 -24.49 -14.16
CA PHE A 95 25.36 -25.51 -14.87
C PHE A 95 24.02 -24.93 -15.38
N GLY A 96 23.36 -25.65 -16.26
CA GLY A 96 22.06 -25.28 -16.82
C GLY A 96 22.05 -23.87 -17.40
N ASN A 97 21.00 -23.11 -17.07
CA ASN A 97 20.77 -21.75 -17.60
C ASN A 97 21.40 -20.66 -16.71
N PHE A 98 22.46 -20.97 -15.95
CA PHE A 98 23.12 -20.01 -15.05
C PHE A 98 23.55 -18.72 -15.76
N GLY A 99 24.02 -18.81 -17.01
CA GLY A 99 24.41 -17.64 -17.78
C GLY A 99 23.26 -16.68 -18.08
N ASP A 100 22.08 -17.20 -18.35
CA ASP A 100 20.89 -16.39 -18.63
C ASP A 100 20.32 -15.81 -17.35
N LEU A 101 20.28 -16.58 -16.27
CA LEU A 101 19.93 -16.10 -14.94
C LEU A 101 20.82 -14.93 -14.53
N LYS A 102 22.12 -15.03 -14.72
CA LYS A 102 23.08 -13.97 -14.42
C LYS A 102 22.83 -12.70 -15.24
N LYS A 103 22.51 -12.83 -16.54
CA LYS A 103 22.16 -11.70 -17.41
C LYS A 103 20.88 -11.00 -16.92
N ILE A 104 19.85 -11.76 -16.53
CA ILE A 104 18.60 -11.22 -16.00
C ILE A 104 18.88 -10.40 -14.74
N ILE A 105 19.60 -10.95 -13.78
CA ILE A 105 19.95 -10.25 -12.53
C ILE A 105 20.81 -9.01 -12.80
N GLN A 106 21.73 -9.10 -13.73
CA GLN A 106 22.63 -8.00 -14.12
C GLN A 106 21.89 -6.85 -14.81
N SER A 107 20.81 -7.14 -15.54
CA SER A 107 20.04 -6.13 -16.27
C SER A 107 19.38 -5.09 -15.35
N ARG A 108 19.15 -5.41 -14.08
CA ARG A 108 18.41 -4.60 -13.09
C ARG A 108 16.99 -4.23 -13.53
N VAL A 109 16.46 -4.89 -14.52
CA VAL A 109 15.07 -4.76 -14.95
C VAL A 109 14.22 -5.73 -14.13
N PHE A 110 13.06 -5.29 -13.70
CA PHE A 110 12.10 -6.19 -13.08
C PHE A 110 11.65 -7.23 -14.11
N TYR A 111 12.11 -8.46 -13.92
CA TYR A 111 11.82 -9.57 -14.82
C TYR A 111 11.48 -10.83 -14.00
N PRO A 112 10.17 -11.14 -13.83
CA PRO A 112 9.76 -12.36 -13.15
C PRO A 112 10.28 -13.59 -13.86
N THR A 113 10.99 -14.44 -13.13
CA THR A 113 11.62 -15.64 -13.68
C THR A 113 11.15 -16.86 -12.91
N PHE A 114 10.65 -17.86 -13.60
CA PHE A 114 10.25 -19.13 -13.01
C PHE A 114 11.27 -20.22 -13.35
N ILE A 115 11.89 -20.78 -12.30
CA ILE A 115 12.92 -21.80 -12.42
C ILE A 115 12.36 -23.16 -12.01
N THR A 116 12.26 -24.09 -12.94
CA THR A 116 11.73 -25.44 -12.69
C THR A 116 12.84 -26.50 -12.77
N GLY A 117 12.60 -27.63 -12.16
CA GLY A 117 13.51 -28.79 -12.23
C GLY A 117 13.39 -29.67 -10.98
N LEU A 118 14.01 -30.81 -11.02
CA LEU A 118 14.00 -31.80 -9.94
C LEU A 118 14.50 -31.19 -8.61
N SER A 119 13.96 -31.66 -7.50
CA SER A 119 14.46 -31.30 -6.17
C SER A 119 15.93 -31.69 -6.01
N GLY A 120 16.69 -30.86 -5.29
CA GLY A 120 18.09 -31.12 -5.00
C GLY A 120 19.09 -30.87 -6.17
N ASN A 121 18.63 -30.34 -7.31
CA ASN A 121 19.52 -30.06 -8.45
C ASN A 121 20.16 -28.65 -8.43
N GLY A 122 20.17 -28.00 -7.29
CA GLY A 122 20.91 -26.73 -7.08
C GLY A 122 20.28 -25.47 -7.65
N LYS A 123 18.95 -25.45 -7.92
CA LYS A 123 18.25 -24.26 -8.44
C LYS A 123 18.46 -23.03 -7.54
N THR A 124 18.13 -23.15 -6.27
CA THR A 124 18.27 -22.11 -5.24
C THR A 124 19.72 -21.66 -5.11
N PHE A 125 20.66 -22.60 -5.05
CA PHE A 125 22.09 -22.31 -4.95
C PHE A 125 22.62 -21.56 -6.19
N SER A 126 22.09 -21.85 -7.38
CA SER A 126 22.44 -21.09 -8.59
C SER A 126 22.01 -19.61 -8.49
N VAL A 127 20.83 -19.32 -7.93
CA VAL A 127 20.39 -17.93 -7.73
C VAL A 127 21.29 -17.23 -6.70
N GLU A 128 21.58 -17.89 -5.58
CA GLU A 128 22.47 -17.36 -4.55
C GLU A 128 23.87 -17.03 -5.13
N GLN A 129 24.46 -17.95 -5.91
CA GLN A 129 25.76 -17.74 -6.51
C GLN A 129 25.76 -16.68 -7.63
N ALA A 130 24.67 -16.53 -8.37
CA ALA A 130 24.52 -15.44 -9.33
C ALA A 130 24.47 -14.08 -8.61
N CYS A 131 23.73 -13.98 -7.52
CA CYS A 131 23.66 -12.77 -6.69
C CYS A 131 25.04 -12.46 -6.05
N ALA A 132 25.70 -13.47 -5.48
CA ALA A 132 27.02 -13.33 -4.89
C ALA A 132 28.06 -12.80 -5.89
N GLN A 133 28.09 -13.36 -7.10
CA GLN A 133 29.03 -12.94 -8.15
C GLN A 133 28.77 -11.53 -8.68
N LEU A 134 27.54 -11.06 -8.59
CA LEU A 134 27.12 -9.73 -9.04
C LEU A 134 27.07 -8.69 -7.93
N GLY A 135 27.36 -9.09 -6.67
CA GLY A 135 27.25 -8.20 -5.50
C GLY A 135 25.82 -7.70 -5.31
N ARG A 136 24.80 -8.54 -5.55
CA ARG A 136 23.40 -8.22 -5.40
C ARG A 136 22.85 -8.82 -4.11
N GLU A 137 22.11 -8.02 -3.35
CA GLU A 137 21.39 -8.51 -2.18
C GLU A 137 20.30 -9.50 -2.60
N LEU A 138 20.11 -10.52 -1.80
CA LEU A 138 19.12 -11.58 -1.99
C LEU A 138 18.30 -11.76 -0.73
N ILE A 139 16.99 -11.67 -0.88
CA ILE A 139 16.02 -12.05 0.14
C ILE A 139 15.35 -13.33 -0.32
N ARG A 140 15.50 -14.38 0.48
CA ARG A 140 14.90 -15.69 0.23
C ARG A 140 13.74 -15.92 1.15
N VAL A 141 12.61 -16.35 0.59
CA VAL A 141 11.40 -16.75 1.32
C VAL A 141 11.05 -18.16 0.92
N ASN A 142 10.93 -19.04 1.90
CA ASN A 142 10.46 -20.41 1.71
C ASN A 142 8.93 -20.39 1.80
N ILE A 143 8.26 -20.69 0.70
CA ILE A 143 6.80 -20.70 0.65
C ILE A 143 6.28 -22.03 1.20
N THR A 144 5.29 -21.95 2.04
CA THR A 144 4.58 -23.11 2.62
C THR A 144 3.08 -22.92 2.47
N ILE A 145 2.31 -23.96 2.72
CA ILE A 145 0.85 -23.90 2.71
C ILE A 145 0.28 -22.96 3.79
N GLU A 146 1.08 -22.56 4.76
CA GLU A 146 0.70 -21.63 5.85
C GLU A 146 1.15 -20.20 5.55
N THR A 147 1.92 -19.99 4.49
CA THR A 147 2.40 -18.65 4.12
C THR A 147 1.22 -17.80 3.64
N ASP A 148 0.99 -16.69 4.31
CA ASP A 148 -0.08 -15.75 3.99
C ASP A 148 0.43 -14.37 3.51
N GLU A 149 -0.49 -13.46 3.27
CA GLU A 149 -0.19 -12.11 2.80
C GLU A 149 0.62 -11.31 3.84
N ASP A 150 0.32 -11.48 5.13
CA ASP A 150 1.00 -10.78 6.21
C ASP A 150 2.46 -11.23 6.35
N ASP A 151 2.74 -12.51 6.05
CA ASP A 151 4.11 -13.04 6.03
C ASP A 151 4.95 -12.47 4.89
N LEU A 152 4.33 -12.17 3.76
CA LEU A 152 5.03 -11.68 2.56
C LEU A 152 5.12 -10.17 2.48
N ILE A 153 4.00 -9.49 2.71
CA ILE A 153 3.90 -8.03 2.56
C ILE A 153 4.24 -7.33 3.87
N GLY A 154 3.82 -7.93 4.99
CA GLY A 154 3.96 -7.37 6.33
C GLY A 154 2.62 -7.09 6.97
N GLY A 155 2.65 -6.76 8.24
CA GLY A 155 1.45 -6.55 9.03
C GLY A 155 1.69 -5.68 10.25
N PHE A 156 0.60 -5.34 10.92
CA PHE A 156 0.67 -4.59 12.17
C PHE A 156 1.05 -5.52 13.33
N ARG A 157 2.02 -5.08 14.12
CA ARG A 157 2.46 -5.78 15.34
C ARG A 157 2.36 -4.87 16.55
N LEU A 158 2.05 -5.45 17.70
CA LEU A 158 2.06 -4.72 18.96
C LEU A 158 3.49 -4.72 19.54
N VAL A 159 4.09 -3.54 19.60
CA VAL A 159 5.44 -3.34 20.17
C VAL A 159 5.30 -2.28 21.25
N ASP A 160 5.69 -2.61 22.48
CA ASP A 160 5.65 -1.73 23.66
C ASP A 160 4.31 -1.01 23.88
N GLY A 161 3.20 -1.69 23.58
CA GLY A 161 1.85 -1.15 23.72
C GLY A 161 1.37 -0.26 22.58
N ALA A 162 2.19 -0.05 21.55
CA ALA A 162 1.84 0.66 20.32
C ALA A 162 1.69 -0.31 19.14
N THR A 163 0.74 -0.03 18.26
CA THR A 163 0.58 -0.81 17.02
C THR A 163 1.51 -0.22 15.96
N VAL A 164 2.49 -0.99 15.52
CA VAL A 164 3.50 -0.60 14.53
C VAL A 164 3.41 -1.50 13.31
N TRP A 165 3.52 -0.90 12.12
CA TRP A 165 3.65 -1.65 10.89
C TRP A 165 5.04 -2.29 10.79
N HIS A 166 5.09 -3.57 10.41
CA HIS A 166 6.31 -4.32 10.15
C HIS A 166 6.32 -4.75 8.68
N ASN A 167 7.34 -4.34 7.94
CA ASN A 167 7.50 -4.76 6.54
C ASN A 167 7.81 -6.25 6.45
N GLY A 168 7.15 -6.90 5.50
CA GLY A 168 7.50 -8.26 5.11
C GLY A 168 8.63 -8.29 4.06
N PRO A 169 9.12 -9.49 3.73
CA PRO A 169 10.28 -9.67 2.84
C PRO A 169 10.07 -9.12 1.42
N VAL A 170 8.85 -9.07 0.93
CA VAL A 170 8.54 -8.47 -0.40
C VAL A 170 8.77 -6.97 -0.36
N ILE A 171 8.24 -6.28 0.65
CA ILE A 171 8.44 -4.83 0.79
C ILE A 171 9.90 -4.51 1.05
N GLU A 172 10.56 -5.29 1.91
CA GLU A 172 12.00 -5.13 2.16
C GLU A 172 12.83 -5.29 0.87
N ALA A 173 12.52 -6.29 0.04
CA ALA A 173 13.21 -6.50 -1.22
C ALA A 173 13.01 -5.31 -2.19
N LEU A 174 11.82 -4.75 -2.24
CA LEU A 174 11.51 -3.58 -3.07
C LEU A 174 12.27 -2.33 -2.59
N GLU A 175 12.31 -2.07 -1.29
CA GLU A 175 13.00 -0.91 -0.71
C GLU A 175 14.51 -0.97 -0.91
N ARG A 176 15.10 -2.16 -0.77
CA ARG A 176 16.53 -2.39 -0.99
C ARG A 176 16.92 -2.50 -2.48
N GLY A 177 15.96 -2.74 -3.36
CA GLY A 177 16.25 -3.15 -4.73
C GLY A 177 16.96 -4.52 -4.78
N ALA A 178 16.68 -5.38 -3.80
CA ALA A 178 17.22 -6.72 -3.71
C ALA A 178 16.54 -7.70 -4.68
N ILE A 179 17.17 -8.83 -4.92
CA ILE A 179 16.52 -9.96 -5.60
C ILE A 179 15.64 -10.70 -4.58
N LEU A 180 14.38 -10.88 -4.90
CA LEU A 180 13.47 -11.71 -4.12
C LEU A 180 13.40 -13.11 -4.73
N LEU A 181 13.73 -14.12 -3.93
CA LEU A 181 13.63 -15.52 -4.28
C LEU A 181 12.51 -16.17 -3.47
N LEU A 182 11.41 -16.52 -4.15
CA LEU A 182 10.34 -17.33 -3.59
C LEU A 182 10.66 -18.79 -3.89
N ASP A 183 11.02 -19.55 -2.86
CA ASP A 183 11.43 -20.95 -2.99
C ASP A 183 10.27 -21.88 -2.62
N GLU A 184 10.21 -23.05 -3.25
CA GLU A 184 9.17 -24.07 -3.03
C GLU A 184 7.73 -23.55 -3.25
N ILE A 185 7.53 -22.83 -4.37
CA ILE A 185 6.26 -22.19 -4.71
C ILE A 185 5.23 -23.15 -5.36
N ASP A 186 5.57 -24.42 -5.55
CA ASP A 186 4.74 -25.48 -6.18
C ASP A 186 3.77 -26.18 -5.22
#